data_b251c94e9d722adea3353e150dcad2fb
#
_entry.id   b251c94e9d722adea3353e150dcad2fb
#
_cell.length_a   1.000
_cell.length_b   1.000
_cell.length_c   1.000
_cell.angle_alpha   90.00
_cell.angle_beta   90.00
_cell.angle_gamma   90.00
#
_symmetry.space_group_name_H-M   'P 1'
#
loop_
_entity.id
_entity.type
_entity.pdbx_description
1 polymer ?
#
loop_
_entity_poly.entity_id
_entity_poly.type
_entity_poly.pdbx_seq_one_letter_code
_entity_poly.pdbx_strand_id
1 'polypeptide(L)'
;MKRNLQNGGQLRPIDLARGHGLSTQAIRNYEEAGILPAAGRTPHGYRTYTALHAAALRAFLALAPGHGHGTATSIMRAVNEDAAEEAFRLIDESHAQLLEDRRTLRAVESALRDLAPTTASEPGAEYEPTAVSGSGAGSGGTFIGPLAGKLGIRPATLRKWERAGLVRPRRDPRTGYRVYDESDVRDARLTHQLRRGGYLLEQIAPLIAQVRAAGGLEPLGAALRDWHGRLSARGRAMLTGAAELEAYLRERG
;
A
#
# COMPACT_ATOMS: atom_id res chain seq x y z
N MET A 1 -31.34 -4.93 31.07
CA MET A 1 -30.31 -4.09 31.73
C MET A 1 -30.78 -2.64 31.70
N LYS A 2 -31.11 -2.08 32.86
CA LYS A 2 -31.72 -0.73 32.97
C LYS A 2 -30.68 0.35 32.61
N ARG A 3 -30.89 1.08 31.50
CA ARG A 3 -30.17 2.33 31.20
C ARG A 3 -30.46 3.30 32.31
N ASN A 4 -29.42 3.78 33.00
CA ASN A 4 -29.52 4.85 33.98
C ASN A 4 -29.71 6.20 33.24
N LEU A 5 -30.96 6.57 32.97
CA LEU A 5 -31.38 7.79 32.25
C LEU A 5 -31.46 9.03 33.17
N GLN A 6 -30.78 9.01 34.32
CA GLN A 6 -30.95 10.07 35.35
C GLN A 6 -29.82 11.09 35.47
N ASN A 7 -28.79 11.08 34.57
CA ASN A 7 -27.81 12.18 34.53
C ASN A 7 -27.93 12.90 33.19
N GLY A 8 -28.51 14.06 33.13
CA GLY A 8 -28.77 14.88 31.95
C GLY A 8 -27.65 14.94 30.95
N GLY A 9 -27.52 13.94 30.06
CA GLY A 9 -26.59 13.90 28.93
C GLY A 9 -25.11 13.77 29.27
N GLN A 10 -24.70 13.72 30.54
CA GLN A 10 -23.29 13.63 30.92
C GLN A 10 -22.80 12.16 31.00
N LEU A 11 -21.70 11.86 30.27
CA LEU A 11 -21.05 10.56 30.25
C LEU A 11 -19.74 10.60 31.04
N ARG A 12 -19.41 9.50 31.70
CA ARG A 12 -18.10 9.31 32.35
C ARG A 12 -17.13 8.69 31.36
N PRO A 13 -15.80 8.77 31.58
CA PRO A 13 -14.80 8.11 30.71
C PRO A 13 -15.09 6.63 30.48
N ILE A 14 -15.58 5.92 31.53
CA ILE A 14 -15.91 4.48 31.44
C ILE A 14 -17.11 4.20 30.53
N ASP A 15 -18.05 5.14 30.42
CA ASP A 15 -19.24 4.98 29.60
C ASP A 15 -18.89 5.09 28.11
N LEU A 16 -17.94 5.98 27.74
CA LEU A 16 -17.35 6.05 26.41
C LEU A 16 -16.46 4.83 26.07
N ALA A 17 -15.62 4.42 27.01
CA ALA A 17 -14.65 3.35 26.79
C ALA A 17 -15.31 1.98 26.57
N ARG A 18 -16.35 1.67 27.39
CA ARG A 18 -16.99 0.33 27.43
C ARG A 18 -17.57 -0.10 26.08
N GLY A 19 -18.18 0.81 25.35
CA GLY A 19 -18.80 0.51 24.04
C GLY A 19 -17.80 0.14 22.94
N HIS A 20 -16.51 0.45 23.14
CA HIS A 20 -15.47 0.30 22.13
C HIS A 20 -14.28 -0.58 22.58
N GLY A 21 -14.38 -1.26 23.74
CA GLY A 21 -13.30 -2.09 24.26
C GLY A 21 -12.05 -1.30 24.68
N LEU A 22 -12.21 0.00 24.96
CA LEU A 22 -11.11 0.89 25.32
C LEU A 22 -10.95 1.01 26.84
N SER A 23 -9.76 1.44 27.29
CA SER A 23 -9.52 1.83 28.67
C SER A 23 -9.94 3.29 28.89
N THR A 24 -10.24 3.64 30.13
CA THR A 24 -10.52 5.05 30.50
C THR A 24 -9.29 5.94 30.29
N GLN A 25 -8.08 5.38 30.35
CA GLN A 25 -6.86 6.11 30.03
C GLN A 25 -6.76 6.43 28.56
N ALA A 26 -7.18 5.52 27.66
CA ALA A 26 -7.23 5.80 26.22
C ALA A 26 -8.15 6.99 25.90
N ILE A 27 -9.31 7.08 26.56
CA ILE A 27 -10.23 8.23 26.40
C ILE A 27 -9.56 9.56 26.81
N ARG A 28 -8.81 9.57 27.92
CA ARG A 28 -8.04 10.74 28.34
C ARG A 28 -6.95 11.13 27.35
N ASN A 29 -6.20 10.12 26.86
CA ASN A 29 -5.17 10.34 25.87
C ASN A 29 -5.75 10.91 24.55
N TYR A 30 -6.94 10.47 24.15
CA TYR A 30 -7.62 10.96 22.96
C TYR A 30 -8.10 12.42 23.13
N GLU A 31 -8.54 12.80 24.32
CA GLU A 31 -8.85 14.20 24.65
C GLU A 31 -7.57 15.05 24.61
N GLU A 32 -6.50 14.62 25.27
CA GLU A 32 -5.22 15.32 25.32
C GLU A 32 -4.57 15.45 23.92
N ALA A 33 -4.78 14.47 23.04
CA ALA A 33 -4.34 14.50 21.65
C ALA A 33 -5.22 15.38 20.74
N GLY A 34 -6.31 15.95 21.23
CA GLY A 34 -7.27 16.75 20.43
C GLY A 34 -8.16 15.91 19.51
N ILE A 35 -8.19 14.60 19.67
CA ILE A 35 -9.09 13.68 18.94
C ILE A 35 -10.53 13.87 19.41
N LEU A 36 -10.73 14.06 20.70
CA LEU A 36 -12.01 14.43 21.29
C LEU A 36 -12.02 15.94 21.59
N PRO A 37 -13.18 16.59 21.53
CA PRO A 37 -13.31 17.95 22.07
C PRO A 37 -12.88 18.02 23.53
N ALA A 38 -12.61 19.22 24.02
CA ALA A 38 -12.30 19.44 25.43
C ALA A 38 -13.45 19.00 26.35
N ALA A 39 -13.16 18.12 27.30
CA ALA A 39 -14.15 17.64 28.24
C ALA A 39 -14.56 18.73 29.26
N GLY A 40 -15.84 18.79 29.58
CA GLY A 40 -16.31 19.56 30.72
C GLY A 40 -15.75 19.01 32.04
N ARG A 41 -15.84 19.80 33.11
CA ARG A 41 -15.48 19.38 34.46
C ARG A 41 -16.63 19.58 35.45
N THR A 42 -16.78 18.58 36.32
CA THR A 42 -17.69 18.72 37.46
C THR A 42 -17.13 19.74 38.46
N PRO A 43 -17.95 20.21 39.42
CA PRO A 43 -17.49 21.08 40.55
C PRO A 43 -16.34 20.41 41.34
N HIS A 44 -16.22 19.08 41.33
CA HIS A 44 -15.16 18.31 41.97
C HIS A 44 -13.97 18.02 41.05
N GLY A 45 -13.90 18.64 39.85
CA GLY A 45 -12.78 18.52 38.93
C GLY A 45 -12.78 17.26 38.03
N TYR A 46 -13.77 16.38 38.12
CA TYR A 46 -13.85 15.19 37.28
C TYR A 46 -14.27 15.54 35.84
N ARG A 47 -13.66 14.88 34.85
CA ARG A 47 -14.01 15.03 33.44
C ARG A 47 -15.42 14.52 33.16
N THR A 48 -16.18 15.29 32.40
CA THR A 48 -17.49 14.91 31.90
C THR A 48 -17.53 15.00 30.38
N TYR A 49 -18.14 14.02 29.77
CA TYR A 49 -18.29 13.91 28.33
C TYR A 49 -19.77 13.96 27.95
N THR A 50 -20.05 14.16 26.66
CA THR A 50 -21.42 14.28 26.12
C THR A 50 -21.61 13.35 24.92
N ALA A 51 -22.77 13.34 24.31
CA ALA A 51 -23.05 12.65 23.05
C ALA A 51 -22.07 13.08 21.94
N LEU A 52 -21.72 14.37 21.90
CA LEU A 52 -20.74 14.91 20.94
C LEU A 52 -19.37 14.22 21.05
N HIS A 53 -18.89 13.95 22.26
CA HIS A 53 -17.65 13.22 22.47
C HIS A 53 -17.77 11.75 22.02
N ALA A 54 -18.95 11.15 22.19
CA ALA A 54 -19.21 9.80 21.69
C ALA A 54 -19.22 9.76 20.14
N ALA A 55 -19.77 10.79 19.50
CA ALA A 55 -19.72 10.93 18.04
C ALA A 55 -18.29 11.15 17.55
N ALA A 56 -17.50 12.03 18.18
CA ALA A 56 -16.09 12.23 17.86
C ALA A 56 -15.27 10.92 17.99
N LEU A 57 -15.52 10.14 19.05
CA LEU A 57 -14.86 8.84 19.23
C LEU A 57 -15.22 7.85 18.13
N ARG A 58 -16.51 7.75 17.75
CA ARG A 58 -16.94 6.90 16.63
C ARG A 58 -16.28 7.30 15.33
N ALA A 59 -16.27 8.61 15.02
CA ALA A 59 -15.62 9.14 13.82
C ALA A 59 -14.13 8.78 13.79
N PHE A 60 -13.40 9.00 14.86
CA PHE A 60 -11.98 8.64 14.96
C PHE A 60 -11.73 7.14 14.74
N LEU A 61 -12.49 6.28 15.44
CA LEU A 61 -12.34 4.83 15.33
C LEU A 61 -12.70 4.30 13.94
N ALA A 62 -13.61 4.97 13.23
CA ALA A 62 -13.97 4.65 11.86
C ALA A 62 -12.94 5.17 10.84
N LEU A 63 -12.32 6.33 11.09
CA LEU A 63 -11.28 6.91 10.22
C LEU A 63 -9.95 6.13 10.30
N ALA A 64 -9.55 5.68 11.49
CA ALA A 64 -8.23 5.10 11.73
C ALA A 64 -7.90 3.89 10.84
N PRO A 65 -8.81 2.94 10.54
CA PRO A 65 -8.52 1.82 9.64
C PRO A 65 -8.29 2.22 8.17
N GLY A 66 -8.90 3.33 7.72
CA GLY A 66 -8.80 3.84 6.36
C GLY A 66 -7.58 4.75 6.15
N HIS A 67 -7.38 5.69 7.06
CA HIS A 67 -6.37 6.75 6.93
C HIS A 67 -5.09 6.48 7.72
N GLY A 68 -5.11 5.51 8.64
CA GLY A 68 -4.06 5.28 9.63
C GLY A 68 -4.24 6.18 10.85
N HIS A 69 -3.73 5.71 12.02
CA HIS A 69 -3.93 6.38 13.31
C HIS A 69 -3.45 7.84 13.29
N GLY A 70 -2.26 8.11 12.75
CA GLY A 70 -1.68 9.46 12.72
C GLY A 70 -2.51 10.45 11.91
N THR A 71 -2.88 10.08 10.67
CA THR A 71 -3.70 10.92 9.80
C THR A 71 -5.10 11.12 10.38
N ALA A 72 -5.73 10.07 10.92
CA ALA A 72 -7.02 10.17 11.59
C ALA A 72 -6.97 11.11 12.81
N THR A 73 -5.89 11.09 13.59
CA THR A 73 -5.64 12.04 14.69
C THR A 73 -5.58 13.46 14.16
N SER A 74 -4.83 13.70 13.08
CA SER A 74 -4.69 15.04 12.49
C SER A 74 -6.03 15.55 11.93
N ILE A 75 -6.81 14.68 11.27
CA ILE A 75 -8.16 15.02 10.78
C ILE A 75 -9.07 15.45 11.94
N MET A 76 -9.16 14.63 12.99
CA MET A 76 -10.02 14.95 14.14
C MET A 76 -9.59 16.22 14.86
N ARG A 77 -8.28 16.46 14.99
CA ARG A 77 -7.77 17.70 15.57
C ARG A 77 -8.15 18.91 14.74
N ALA A 78 -7.94 18.86 13.43
CA ALA A 78 -8.31 19.94 12.52
C ALA A 78 -9.80 20.26 12.61
N VAL A 79 -10.67 19.23 12.63
CA VAL A 79 -12.11 19.41 12.83
C VAL A 79 -12.42 20.06 14.19
N ASN A 80 -11.76 19.62 15.27
CA ASN A 80 -12.00 20.16 16.61
C ASN A 80 -11.50 21.59 16.79
N GLU A 81 -10.53 22.02 15.97
CA GLU A 81 -9.99 23.38 15.90
C GLU A 81 -10.69 24.28 14.87
N ASP A 82 -11.84 23.85 14.34
CA ASP A 82 -12.64 24.56 13.30
C ASP A 82 -11.87 24.79 11.98
N ALA A 83 -10.85 23.97 11.71
CA ALA A 83 -10.02 24.00 10.50
C ALA A 83 -10.50 22.94 9.49
N ALA A 84 -11.77 22.99 9.06
CA ALA A 84 -12.38 21.97 8.21
C ALA A 84 -11.63 21.76 6.88
N GLU A 85 -11.15 22.85 6.24
CA GLU A 85 -10.39 22.77 4.99
C GLU A 85 -9.09 21.96 5.15
N GLU A 86 -8.43 22.07 6.30
CA GLU A 86 -7.25 21.27 6.61
C GLU A 86 -7.59 19.78 6.78
N ALA A 87 -8.74 19.49 7.42
CA ALA A 87 -9.21 18.11 7.52
C ALA A 87 -9.50 17.50 6.14
N PHE A 88 -10.16 18.26 5.24
CA PHE A 88 -10.43 17.82 3.87
C PHE A 88 -9.15 17.61 3.08
N ARG A 89 -8.16 18.50 3.18
CA ARG A 89 -6.84 18.34 2.54
C ARG A 89 -6.17 17.03 2.96
N LEU A 90 -6.16 16.71 4.26
CA LEU A 90 -5.59 15.46 4.79
C LEU A 90 -6.32 14.20 4.27
N ILE A 91 -7.65 14.28 4.13
CA ILE A 91 -8.46 13.21 3.54
C ILE A 91 -8.11 13.01 2.07
N ASP A 92 -8.02 14.09 1.29
CA ASP A 92 -7.69 14.06 -0.13
C ASP A 92 -6.28 13.48 -0.36
N GLU A 93 -5.29 13.88 0.43
CA GLU A 93 -3.94 13.32 0.37
C GLU A 93 -3.94 11.81 0.65
N SER A 94 -4.72 11.37 1.64
CA SER A 94 -4.85 9.95 1.96
C SER A 94 -5.54 9.16 0.84
N HIS A 95 -6.53 9.74 0.16
CA HIS A 95 -7.17 9.15 -1.02
C HIS A 95 -6.22 9.12 -2.22
N ALA A 96 -5.43 10.18 -2.45
CA ALA A 96 -4.41 10.21 -3.49
C ALA A 96 -3.37 9.10 -3.29
N GLN A 97 -2.93 8.87 -2.05
CA GLN A 97 -2.03 7.76 -1.72
C GLN A 97 -2.66 6.40 -2.02
N LEU A 98 -3.92 6.17 -1.63
CA LEU A 98 -4.63 4.92 -1.96
C LEU A 98 -4.76 4.71 -3.47
N LEU A 99 -5.01 5.79 -4.23
CA LEU A 99 -5.07 5.73 -5.69
C LEU A 99 -3.73 5.35 -6.30
N GLU A 100 -2.63 5.88 -5.79
CA GLU A 100 -1.28 5.55 -6.24
C GLU A 100 -0.91 4.10 -5.91
N ASP A 101 -1.23 3.63 -4.70
CA ASP A 101 -1.05 2.22 -4.31
C ASP A 101 -1.81 1.26 -5.26
N ARG A 102 -3.04 1.62 -5.67
CA ARG A 102 -3.82 0.85 -6.65
C ARG A 102 -3.23 0.88 -8.05
N ARG A 103 -2.66 2.01 -8.47
CA ARG A 103 -1.95 2.12 -9.76
C ARG A 103 -0.72 1.22 -9.78
N THR A 104 0.06 1.26 -8.72
CA THR A 104 1.24 0.41 -8.55
C THR A 104 0.87 -1.08 -8.63
N LEU A 105 -0.16 -1.50 -7.91
CA LEU A 105 -0.64 -2.89 -7.95
C LEU A 105 -1.02 -3.31 -9.38
N ARG A 106 -1.82 -2.50 -10.09
CA ARG A 106 -2.21 -2.80 -11.48
C ARG A 106 -1.02 -2.88 -12.44
N ALA A 107 -0.02 -2.03 -12.27
CA ALA A 107 1.19 -2.07 -13.08
C ALA A 107 1.98 -3.35 -12.86
N VAL A 108 2.10 -3.81 -11.61
CA VAL A 108 2.73 -5.09 -11.27
C VAL A 108 1.94 -6.26 -11.88
N GLU A 109 0.62 -6.28 -11.70
CA GLU A 109 -0.25 -7.32 -12.28
C GLU A 109 -0.16 -7.38 -13.82
N SER A 110 -0.10 -6.20 -14.49
CA SER A 110 0.08 -6.14 -15.95
C SER A 110 1.45 -6.68 -16.35
N ALA A 111 2.51 -6.24 -15.70
CA ALA A 111 3.86 -6.71 -16.00
C ALA A 111 4.01 -8.23 -15.82
N LEU A 112 3.32 -8.81 -14.84
CA LEU A 112 3.34 -10.26 -14.61
C LEU A 112 2.54 -11.03 -15.66
N ARG A 113 1.40 -10.51 -16.12
CA ARG A 113 0.64 -11.13 -17.23
C ARG A 113 1.45 -11.15 -18.52
N ASP A 114 2.20 -10.09 -18.81
CA ASP A 114 3.07 -10.00 -19.98
C ASP A 114 4.29 -10.95 -19.89
N LEU A 115 4.62 -11.44 -18.69
CA LEU A 115 5.69 -12.42 -18.44
C LEU A 115 5.18 -13.86 -18.43
N ALA A 116 3.89 -14.10 -18.27
CA ALA A 116 3.31 -15.42 -18.38
C ALA A 116 3.54 -15.96 -19.80
N PRO A 117 3.97 -17.21 -19.98
CA PRO A 117 4.12 -17.78 -21.31
C PRO A 117 2.74 -17.75 -22.00
N THR A 118 2.70 -17.13 -23.17
CA THR A 118 1.50 -17.15 -24.03
C THR A 118 1.23 -18.60 -24.43
N THR A 119 0.36 -19.31 -23.73
CA THR A 119 -0.22 -20.57 -24.17
C THR A 119 -1.35 -20.28 -25.16
N ALA A 120 -1.04 -19.55 -26.21
CA ALA A 120 -1.86 -19.49 -27.39
C ALA A 120 -1.04 -20.12 -28.51
N SER A 121 -1.22 -21.42 -28.71
CA SER A 121 -0.84 -22.08 -29.93
C SER A 121 -1.63 -21.43 -31.06
N GLU A 122 -0.99 -20.61 -31.86
CA GLU A 122 -1.39 -20.45 -33.25
C GLU A 122 -0.83 -21.68 -34.00
N PRO A 123 -1.67 -22.52 -34.61
CA PRO A 123 -1.18 -23.59 -35.48
C PRO A 123 -0.87 -22.99 -36.85
N GLY A 124 0.40 -22.92 -37.20
CA GLY A 124 0.80 -22.77 -38.59
C GLY A 124 1.68 -21.56 -38.93
N ALA A 125 2.95 -21.64 -38.57
CA ALA A 125 4.01 -21.11 -39.39
C ALA A 125 5.25 -21.98 -39.19
N GLU A 126 5.49 -22.87 -40.14
CA GLU A 126 6.75 -23.57 -40.30
C GLU A 126 7.84 -22.53 -40.55
N TYR A 127 8.66 -22.26 -39.52
CA TYR A 127 9.91 -21.53 -39.69
C TYR A 127 11.05 -22.51 -39.53
N GLU A 128 11.69 -22.85 -40.64
CA GLU A 128 12.92 -23.62 -40.65
C GLU A 128 14.01 -22.94 -39.82
N PRO A 129 14.71 -23.68 -38.93
CA PRO A 129 15.81 -23.11 -38.17
C PRO A 129 17.08 -23.08 -39.06
N THR A 130 17.43 -21.91 -39.57
CA THR A 130 18.80 -21.71 -40.05
C THR A 130 19.76 -21.82 -38.89
N ALA A 131 20.48 -22.93 -38.85
CA ALA A 131 21.53 -23.23 -37.91
C ALA A 131 22.67 -22.22 -38.01
N VAL A 132 22.84 -21.40 -36.96
CA VAL A 132 24.14 -20.79 -36.66
C VAL A 132 24.69 -21.50 -35.43
N SER A 133 25.57 -22.47 -35.71
CA SER A 133 26.35 -23.23 -34.73
C SER A 133 27.21 -22.28 -33.91
N GLY A 134 26.93 -22.21 -32.62
CA GLY A 134 27.76 -21.63 -31.58
C GLY A 134 27.66 -22.52 -30.36
N SER A 135 28.37 -23.67 -30.38
CA SER A 135 28.41 -24.61 -29.26
C SER A 135 29.06 -23.99 -28.04
N GLY A 136 28.34 -24.07 -26.92
CA GLY A 136 28.83 -23.76 -25.59
C GLY A 136 27.83 -24.28 -24.57
N ALA A 137 27.74 -25.61 -24.41
CA ALA A 137 27.02 -26.24 -23.32
C ALA A 137 27.76 -25.93 -22.01
N GLY A 138 27.15 -25.07 -21.19
CA GLY A 138 27.65 -24.75 -19.85
C GLY A 138 26.74 -23.73 -19.17
N SER A 139 25.87 -24.20 -18.25
CA SER A 139 25.01 -23.46 -17.34
C SER A 139 24.11 -22.35 -17.97
N GLY A 140 22.81 -22.66 -18.08
CA GLY A 140 21.78 -21.89 -18.75
C GLY A 140 21.65 -20.44 -18.31
N GLY A 141 22.30 -19.52 -19.02
CA GLY A 141 22.14 -18.08 -18.80
C GLY A 141 22.42 -17.32 -20.10
N THR A 142 21.93 -16.10 -20.21
CA THR A 142 22.10 -15.22 -21.37
C THR A 142 23.10 -14.09 -21.05
N PHE A 143 23.81 -13.62 -22.07
CA PHE A 143 24.73 -12.49 -21.93
C PHE A 143 24.00 -11.15 -22.07
N ILE A 144 24.70 -10.06 -21.64
CA ILE A 144 24.15 -8.70 -21.60
C ILE A 144 23.65 -8.19 -22.97
N GLY A 145 24.37 -8.49 -24.05
CA GLY A 145 24.01 -8.06 -25.41
C GLY A 145 22.68 -8.65 -25.87
N PRO A 146 22.55 -9.99 -25.93
CA PRO A 146 21.31 -10.67 -26.27
C PRO A 146 20.13 -10.28 -25.38
N LEU A 147 20.31 -10.11 -24.05
CA LEU A 147 19.24 -9.67 -23.15
C LEU A 147 18.83 -8.23 -23.45
N ALA A 148 19.78 -7.33 -23.63
CA ALA A 148 19.50 -5.94 -23.98
C ALA A 148 18.76 -5.83 -25.33
N GLY A 149 19.16 -6.62 -26.33
CA GLY A 149 18.48 -6.71 -27.61
C GLY A 149 17.03 -7.20 -27.51
N LYS A 150 16.78 -8.28 -26.73
CA LYS A 150 15.42 -8.79 -26.46
C LYS A 150 14.51 -7.78 -25.77
N LEU A 151 15.08 -6.90 -24.95
CA LEU A 151 14.32 -5.85 -24.23
C LEU A 151 14.25 -4.52 -25.00
N GLY A 152 14.91 -4.40 -26.15
CA GLY A 152 14.98 -3.14 -26.92
C GLY A 152 15.69 -2.01 -26.17
N ILE A 153 16.63 -2.32 -25.27
CA ILE A 153 17.36 -1.35 -24.45
C ILE A 153 18.87 -1.41 -24.70
N ARG A 154 19.59 -0.38 -24.24
CA ARG A 154 21.06 -0.39 -24.33
C ARG A 154 21.67 -1.23 -23.20
N PRO A 155 22.80 -1.93 -23.42
CA PRO A 155 23.50 -2.65 -22.35
C PRO A 155 23.86 -1.79 -21.12
N ALA A 156 24.09 -0.48 -21.34
CA ALA A 156 24.31 0.48 -20.25
C ALA A 156 23.12 0.59 -19.29
N THR A 157 21.90 0.39 -19.78
CA THR A 157 20.68 0.39 -18.97
C THR A 157 20.67 -0.81 -18.02
N LEU A 158 21.00 -2.01 -18.50
CA LEU A 158 21.13 -3.20 -17.63
C LEU A 158 22.21 -3.02 -16.56
N ARG A 159 23.34 -2.38 -16.88
CA ARG A 159 24.37 -2.04 -15.87
C ARG A 159 23.86 -1.03 -14.83
N LYS A 160 22.98 -0.09 -15.22
CA LYS A 160 22.33 0.83 -14.28
C LYS A 160 21.38 0.07 -13.37
N TRP A 161 20.61 -0.89 -13.90
CA TRP A 161 19.71 -1.73 -13.12
C TRP A 161 20.46 -2.67 -12.16
N GLU A 162 21.61 -3.22 -12.58
CA GLU A 162 22.51 -3.99 -11.71
C GLU A 162 22.99 -3.16 -10.52
N ARG A 163 23.46 -1.92 -10.76
CA ARG A 163 23.85 -1.00 -9.68
C ARG A 163 22.72 -0.62 -8.74
N ALA A 164 21.49 -0.59 -9.24
CA ALA A 164 20.29 -0.36 -8.45
C ALA A 164 19.74 -1.64 -7.78
N GLY A 165 20.41 -2.79 -7.91
CA GLY A 165 20.00 -4.05 -7.29
C GLY A 165 18.80 -4.74 -7.94
N LEU A 166 18.34 -4.24 -9.10
CA LEU A 166 17.17 -4.74 -9.83
C LEU A 166 17.47 -6.04 -10.60
N VAL A 167 18.70 -6.28 -10.99
CA VAL A 167 19.23 -7.52 -11.56
C VAL A 167 20.55 -7.88 -10.89
N ARG A 168 20.88 -9.16 -10.78
CA ARG A 168 22.07 -9.65 -10.06
C ARG A 168 22.86 -10.68 -10.87
N PRO A 169 23.34 -10.32 -12.09
CA PRO A 169 24.01 -11.27 -12.97
C PRO A 169 25.27 -11.83 -12.31
N ARG A 170 25.50 -13.12 -12.54
CA ARG A 170 26.78 -13.75 -12.19
C ARG A 170 27.86 -13.33 -13.18
N ARG A 171 29.12 -13.43 -12.77
CA ARG A 171 30.23 -13.35 -13.69
C ARG A 171 30.69 -14.76 -14.06
N ASP A 172 30.84 -14.99 -15.35
CA ASP A 172 31.41 -16.21 -15.84
C ASP A 172 32.89 -16.32 -15.36
N PRO A 173 33.27 -17.40 -14.69
CA PRO A 173 34.64 -17.55 -14.13
C PRO A 173 35.75 -17.53 -15.17
N ARG A 174 35.46 -17.95 -16.41
CA ARG A 174 36.47 -18.07 -17.49
C ARG A 174 36.62 -16.77 -18.27
N THR A 175 35.51 -16.07 -18.52
CA THR A 175 35.51 -14.92 -19.43
C THR A 175 35.33 -13.59 -18.71
N GLY A 176 34.89 -13.62 -17.44
CA GLY A 176 34.53 -12.42 -16.67
C GLY A 176 33.26 -11.73 -17.13
N TYR A 177 32.58 -12.24 -18.15
CA TYR A 177 31.36 -11.65 -18.68
C TYR A 177 30.14 -11.86 -17.74
N ARG A 178 29.20 -10.92 -17.82
CA ARG A 178 27.92 -11.01 -17.08
C ARG A 178 27.03 -12.07 -17.72
N VAL A 179 26.56 -12.99 -16.89
CA VAL A 179 25.60 -14.04 -17.25
C VAL A 179 24.35 -13.84 -16.44
N TYR A 180 23.24 -13.67 -17.12
CA TYR A 180 21.89 -13.49 -16.57
C TYR A 180 21.18 -14.84 -16.61
N ASP A 181 20.83 -15.39 -15.45
CA ASP A 181 20.02 -16.60 -15.35
C ASP A 181 18.52 -16.29 -15.60
N GLU A 182 17.67 -17.32 -15.51
CA GLU A 182 16.23 -17.14 -15.74
C GLU A 182 15.59 -16.15 -14.76
N SER A 183 16.04 -16.13 -13.51
CA SER A 183 15.55 -15.20 -12.51
C SER A 183 15.97 -13.76 -12.83
N ASP A 184 17.19 -13.55 -13.27
CA ASP A 184 17.67 -12.24 -13.72
C ASP A 184 16.94 -11.76 -14.97
N VAL A 185 16.66 -12.66 -15.92
CA VAL A 185 15.90 -12.34 -17.14
C VAL A 185 14.47 -11.94 -16.79
N ARG A 186 13.81 -12.66 -15.86
CA ARG A 186 12.49 -12.31 -15.35
C ARG A 186 12.50 -10.93 -14.70
N ASP A 187 13.44 -10.69 -13.79
CA ASP A 187 13.57 -9.43 -13.06
C ASP A 187 13.87 -8.25 -14.01
N ALA A 188 14.69 -8.48 -15.04
CA ALA A 188 14.96 -7.49 -16.09
C ALA A 188 13.70 -7.16 -16.91
N ARG A 189 12.89 -8.15 -17.28
CA ARG A 189 11.63 -7.96 -17.99
C ARG A 189 10.64 -7.17 -17.14
N LEU A 190 10.45 -7.56 -15.86
CA LEU A 190 9.58 -6.87 -14.92
C LEU A 190 10.01 -5.41 -14.73
N THR A 191 11.33 -5.18 -14.52
CA THR A 191 11.89 -3.84 -14.44
C THR A 191 11.60 -3.02 -15.69
N HIS A 192 11.78 -3.63 -16.88
CA HIS A 192 11.52 -2.96 -18.15
C HIS A 192 10.06 -2.52 -18.30
N GLN A 193 9.09 -3.39 -17.97
CA GLN A 193 7.67 -3.08 -18.03
C GLN A 193 7.28 -1.97 -17.05
N LEU A 194 7.74 -2.05 -15.80
CA LEU A 194 7.47 -1.01 -14.81
C LEU A 194 8.09 0.34 -15.21
N ARG A 195 9.30 0.34 -15.80
CA ARG A 195 9.92 1.55 -16.36
C ARG A 195 9.12 2.17 -17.51
N ARG A 196 8.54 1.35 -18.39
CA ARG A 196 7.62 1.83 -19.44
C ARG A 196 6.33 2.42 -18.85
N GLY A 197 5.89 1.90 -17.72
CA GLY A 197 4.77 2.45 -16.93
C GLY A 197 5.11 3.74 -16.16
N GLY A 198 6.35 4.27 -16.27
CA GLY A 198 6.74 5.53 -15.63
C GLY A 198 7.35 5.40 -14.23
N TYR A 199 7.46 4.19 -13.69
CA TYR A 199 7.99 4.00 -12.33
C TYR A 199 9.49 4.28 -12.23
N LEU A 200 9.92 4.91 -11.15
CA LEU A 200 11.33 5.16 -10.84
C LEU A 200 12.03 3.87 -10.36
N LEU A 201 13.36 3.80 -10.48
CA LEU A 201 14.12 2.61 -10.06
C LEU A 201 13.97 2.33 -8.56
N GLU A 202 13.90 3.39 -7.76
CA GLU A 202 13.70 3.33 -6.31
C GLU A 202 12.34 2.74 -5.91
N GLN A 203 11.32 2.95 -6.74
CA GLN A 203 9.98 2.38 -6.54
C GLN A 203 9.92 0.90 -6.99
N ILE A 204 10.72 0.54 -7.99
CA ILE A 204 10.77 -0.83 -8.53
C ILE A 204 11.59 -1.77 -7.63
N ALA A 205 12.65 -1.27 -6.99
CA ALA A 205 13.56 -2.11 -6.20
C ALA A 205 12.86 -2.93 -5.10
N PRO A 206 11.96 -2.37 -4.26
CA PRO A 206 11.25 -3.17 -3.26
C PRO A 206 10.33 -4.21 -3.89
N LEU A 207 9.74 -3.95 -5.06
CA LEU A 207 8.88 -4.90 -5.76
C LEU A 207 9.69 -6.11 -6.27
N ILE A 208 10.84 -5.88 -6.89
CA ILE A 208 11.75 -6.96 -7.32
C ILE A 208 12.22 -7.78 -6.12
N ALA A 209 12.52 -7.14 -4.98
CA ALA A 209 12.91 -7.84 -3.76
C ALA A 209 11.78 -8.77 -3.26
N GLN A 210 10.54 -8.34 -3.30
CA GLN A 210 9.37 -9.15 -2.93
C GLN A 210 9.18 -10.35 -3.88
N VAL A 211 9.33 -10.15 -5.19
CA VAL A 211 9.26 -11.24 -6.19
C VAL A 211 10.32 -12.30 -5.92
N ARG A 212 11.54 -11.88 -5.60
CA ARG A 212 12.65 -12.81 -5.24
C ARG A 212 12.37 -13.56 -3.95
N ALA A 213 11.88 -12.84 -2.91
CA ALA A 213 11.55 -13.45 -1.62
C ALA A 213 10.41 -14.47 -1.73
N ALA A 214 9.48 -14.27 -2.66
CA ALA A 214 8.39 -15.20 -2.94
C ALA A 214 8.82 -16.49 -3.67
N GLY A 215 10.05 -16.57 -4.17
CA GLY A 215 10.57 -17.77 -4.85
C GLY A 215 10.03 -18.01 -6.27
N GLY A 216 9.27 -17.07 -6.83
CA GLY A 216 8.72 -17.19 -8.18
C GLY A 216 7.43 -16.40 -8.40
N LEU A 217 6.75 -16.67 -9.52
CA LEU A 217 5.52 -15.94 -9.90
C LEU A 217 4.26 -16.50 -9.24
N GLU A 218 4.18 -17.80 -8.93
CA GLU A 218 3.00 -18.40 -8.29
C GLU A 218 2.73 -17.88 -6.87
N PRO A 219 3.73 -17.87 -5.95
CA PRO A 219 3.55 -17.25 -4.63
C PRO A 219 3.20 -15.76 -4.72
N LEU A 220 3.69 -15.08 -5.78
CA LEU A 220 3.38 -13.68 -6.03
C LEU A 220 1.89 -13.45 -6.35
N GLY A 221 1.23 -14.38 -7.04
CA GLY A 221 -0.20 -14.31 -7.31
C GLY A 221 -1.03 -14.25 -6.01
N ALA A 222 -0.65 -15.03 -5.00
CA ALA A 222 -1.29 -14.97 -3.67
C ALA A 222 -1.03 -13.63 -2.99
N ALA A 223 0.23 -13.16 -2.98
CA ALA A 223 0.62 -11.88 -2.38
C ALA A 223 -0.10 -10.69 -3.04
N LEU A 224 -0.30 -10.71 -4.36
CA LEU A 224 -1.06 -9.68 -5.08
C LEU A 224 -2.54 -9.69 -4.72
N ARG A 225 -3.17 -10.88 -4.60
CA ARG A 225 -4.55 -10.99 -4.14
C ARG A 225 -4.71 -10.43 -2.72
N ASP A 226 -3.79 -10.74 -1.82
CA ASP A 226 -3.79 -10.19 -0.46
C ASP A 226 -3.60 -8.68 -0.47
N TRP A 227 -2.70 -8.16 -1.31
CA TRP A 227 -2.50 -6.72 -1.45
C TRP A 227 -3.77 -6.04 -1.99
N HIS A 228 -4.38 -6.59 -3.03
CA HIS A 228 -5.68 -6.14 -3.56
C HIS A 228 -6.75 -6.13 -2.47
N GLY A 229 -6.84 -7.21 -1.68
CA GLY A 229 -7.75 -7.32 -0.55
C GLY A 229 -7.54 -6.21 0.49
N ARG A 230 -6.30 -5.93 0.87
CA ARG A 230 -5.96 -4.84 1.82
C ARG A 230 -6.35 -3.46 1.28
N LEU A 231 -6.04 -3.15 0.00
CA LEU A 231 -6.42 -1.88 -0.62
C LEU A 231 -7.94 -1.72 -0.71
N SER A 232 -8.67 -2.79 -0.99
CA SER A 232 -10.12 -2.80 -1.02
C SER A 232 -10.72 -2.60 0.37
N ALA A 233 -10.17 -3.26 1.40
CA ALA A 233 -10.59 -3.08 2.80
C ALA A 233 -10.32 -1.65 3.27
N ARG A 234 -9.13 -1.09 2.96
CA ARG A 234 -8.78 0.31 3.26
C ARG A 234 -9.77 1.29 2.61
N GLY A 235 -10.10 1.09 1.34
CA GLY A 235 -11.08 1.95 0.65
C GLY A 235 -12.47 1.89 1.28
N ARG A 236 -12.95 0.71 1.72
CA ARG A 236 -14.22 0.60 2.46
C ARG A 236 -14.16 1.29 3.80
N ALA A 237 -13.06 1.14 4.54
CA ALA A 237 -12.87 1.81 5.81
C ALA A 237 -12.90 3.34 5.67
N MET A 238 -12.32 3.90 4.59
CA MET A 238 -12.41 5.32 4.28
C MET A 238 -13.86 5.78 4.06
N LEU A 239 -14.70 5.00 3.38
CA LEU A 239 -16.13 5.31 3.21
C LEU A 239 -16.87 5.30 4.55
N THR A 240 -16.62 4.31 5.39
CA THR A 240 -17.20 4.25 6.74
C THR A 240 -16.73 5.43 7.59
N GLY A 241 -15.44 5.78 7.53
CA GLY A 241 -14.84 6.91 8.22
C GLY A 241 -15.48 8.24 7.80
N ALA A 242 -15.68 8.43 6.49
CA ALA A 242 -16.33 9.64 5.97
C ALA A 242 -17.78 9.78 6.45
N ALA A 243 -18.55 8.69 6.52
CA ALA A 243 -19.92 8.71 7.02
C ALA A 243 -20.00 9.08 8.51
N GLU A 244 -19.11 8.52 9.34
CA GLU A 244 -19.07 8.84 10.78
C GLU A 244 -18.53 10.25 11.03
N LEU A 245 -17.57 10.71 10.23
CA LEU A 245 -17.06 12.08 10.30
C LEU A 245 -18.16 13.10 9.96
N GLU A 246 -18.91 12.86 8.89
CA GLU A 246 -20.03 13.71 8.48
C GLU A 246 -21.14 13.74 9.56
N ALA A 247 -21.43 12.59 10.18
CA ALA A 247 -22.37 12.55 11.31
C ALA A 247 -21.86 13.38 12.49
N TYR A 248 -20.56 13.32 12.78
CA TYR A 248 -19.93 14.13 13.82
C TYR A 248 -20.00 15.63 13.51
N LEU A 249 -19.68 16.02 12.26
CA LEU A 249 -19.75 17.43 11.83
C LEU A 249 -21.15 18.01 11.98
N ARG A 250 -22.21 17.24 11.64
CA ARG A 250 -23.61 17.69 11.84
C ARG A 250 -24.00 17.80 13.32
N GLU A 251 -23.49 16.96 14.20
CA GLU A 251 -23.75 17.07 15.64
C GLU A 251 -23.00 18.25 16.27
N ARG A 252 -21.91 18.69 15.65
CA ARG A 252 -21.08 19.79 16.10
C ARG A 252 -21.68 21.16 15.72
N GLY A 253 -22.37 21.25 14.59
CA GLY A 253 -23.08 22.42 14.17
C GLY A 253 -22.98 23.20 13.17
#